data_6037a0761c5e2e516d679e90375dbc81
#
_entry.id   6037a0761c5e2e516d679e90375dbc81
#
_cell.length_a   1.000
_cell.length_b   1.000
_cell.length_c   1.000
_cell.angle_alpha   90.00
_cell.angle_beta   90.00
_cell.angle_gamma   90.00
#
_symmetry.space_group_name_H-M   'P 1'
#
loop_
_entity.id
_entity.type
_entity.pdbx_description
1 polymer ?
#
loop_
_entity_poly.entity_id
_entity_poly.type
_entity_poly.pdbx_seq_one_letter_code
_entity_poly.pdbx_strand_id
1 'polypeptide(L)'
;MKKSTMNKARSLTAIYSRHPINILLATLALFMTPSWDEAQAQTANPLNFSGDFRVRHERTTRQEPGARPDIRDPRNRDVVRFRFGINRKVNGLFNFGARLATGSPDDPNTTDITLGDFVNDLTISLDRAYLELAYKNLFLTGGKFANPFRTTELLWDGDVNLQGFGASYTFSGSKKIIPKLTGVYYIIDEQTTNPDSYMLGGQLQFSINVSSNLNLTLAGAYYDYTIKSLANAKSDDIQGNFLTPDGKAYLSDFDFIDAIATIDYRGFGERYPLRLVADFAKNRGALDEDEAYSGDLYIGKVAKKKDWRIQYGYALAENDGVLAAFSHDNTTLASNYEQHTLGIDYVVVENTILNLTFYRYRRHHLKSANSIDNEFFSRLRLNALVNF
;
A
#
# COMPACT_ATOMS: atom_id res chain seq x y z
N MET A 1 27.27 -34.40 63.03
CA MET A 1 26.25 -33.62 63.79
C MET A 1 25.83 -32.37 63.02
N LYS A 2 24.49 -32.20 62.87
CA LYS A 2 23.73 -31.05 62.46
C LYS A 2 23.85 -30.52 60.99
N LYS A 3 22.78 -30.83 60.24
CA LYS A 3 22.26 -30.27 59.01
C LYS A 3 21.91 -28.79 59.19
N SER A 4 22.14 -28.01 58.16
CA SER A 4 21.37 -26.81 57.92
C SER A 4 21.05 -26.72 56.43
N THR A 5 19.81 -27.00 56.09
CA THR A 5 19.15 -26.80 54.82
C THR A 5 18.81 -25.31 54.66
N MET A 6 19.31 -24.66 53.60
CA MET A 6 18.81 -23.36 53.19
C MET A 6 18.06 -23.48 51.87
N ASN A 7 16.75 -23.40 51.96
CA ASN A 7 15.82 -23.27 50.87
C ASN A 7 16.04 -21.93 50.12
N LYS A 8 16.43 -21.99 48.86
CA LYS A 8 16.32 -20.86 47.94
C LYS A 8 14.99 -20.95 47.22
N ALA A 9 14.03 -20.15 47.65
CA ALA A 9 12.84 -19.86 46.89
C ALA A 9 13.25 -19.13 45.61
N ARG A 10 13.06 -19.76 44.47
CA ARG A 10 13.08 -19.09 43.14
C ARG A 10 11.73 -18.39 42.93
N SER A 11 11.72 -17.07 42.96
CA SER A 11 10.61 -16.30 42.49
C SER A 11 10.48 -16.44 40.95
N LEU A 12 9.46 -17.11 40.50
CA LEU A 12 9.02 -17.10 39.11
C LEU A 12 8.37 -15.73 38.84
N THR A 13 9.14 -14.78 38.38
CA THR A 13 8.58 -13.61 37.69
C THR A 13 8.19 -14.06 36.28
N ALA A 14 6.93 -14.42 36.11
CA ALA A 14 6.32 -14.59 34.80
C ALA A 14 6.36 -13.25 34.09
N ILE A 15 7.20 -13.11 33.10
CA ILE A 15 7.16 -12.00 32.15
C ILE A 15 5.96 -12.28 31.25
N TYR A 16 4.81 -11.69 31.59
CA TYR A 16 3.67 -11.58 30.69
C TYR A 16 4.09 -10.62 29.58
N SER A 17 4.42 -11.16 28.41
CA SER A 17 4.44 -10.36 27.18
C SER A 17 3.01 -9.90 26.93
N ARG A 18 2.72 -8.64 27.22
CA ARG A 18 1.42 -8.03 26.96
C ARG A 18 1.33 -7.77 25.46
N HIS A 19 0.75 -8.70 24.70
CA HIS A 19 0.36 -8.44 23.33
C HIS A 19 -0.65 -7.28 23.31
N PRO A 20 -0.45 -6.23 22.50
CA PRO A 20 -1.37 -5.10 22.42
C PRO A 20 -2.79 -5.50 21.99
N ILE A 21 -2.95 -6.66 21.36
CA ILE A 21 -4.23 -7.27 20.99
C ILE A 21 -5.15 -7.52 22.21
N ASN A 22 -4.60 -7.88 23.37
CA ASN A 22 -5.40 -8.16 24.58
C ASN A 22 -6.09 -6.90 25.12
N ILE A 23 -5.54 -5.73 24.89
CA ILE A 23 -6.13 -4.46 25.32
C ILE A 23 -7.27 -4.05 24.36
N LEU A 24 -7.11 -4.28 23.06
CA LEU A 24 -8.12 -3.96 22.05
C LEU A 24 -9.34 -4.88 22.17
N LEU A 25 -9.13 -6.18 22.40
CA LEU A 25 -10.21 -7.17 22.61
C LEU A 25 -10.95 -6.96 23.93
N ALA A 26 -10.27 -6.56 25.01
CA ALA A 26 -10.90 -6.26 26.29
C ALA A 26 -11.77 -4.99 26.21
N THR A 27 -11.38 -4.00 25.42
CA THR A 27 -12.17 -2.78 25.20
C THR A 27 -13.39 -3.06 24.32
N LEU A 28 -13.30 -3.98 23.37
CA LEU A 28 -14.42 -4.38 22.52
C LEU A 28 -15.48 -5.18 23.29
N ALA A 29 -15.05 -6.02 24.25
CA ALA A 29 -15.95 -6.85 25.06
C ALA A 29 -16.82 -6.04 26.04
N LEU A 30 -16.41 -4.85 26.43
CA LEU A 30 -17.15 -3.97 27.35
C LEU A 30 -18.35 -3.25 26.72
N PHE A 31 -18.47 -3.27 25.39
CA PHE A 31 -19.59 -2.64 24.67
C PHE A 31 -20.61 -3.64 24.13
N MET A 32 -20.46 -4.94 24.38
CA MET A 32 -21.39 -5.97 23.91
C MET A 32 -22.11 -6.65 25.09
N THR A 33 -23.17 -6.01 25.60
CA THR A 33 -24.26 -6.76 26.19
C THR A 33 -25.38 -6.87 25.14
N PRO A 34 -25.49 -7.98 24.40
CA PRO A 34 -26.60 -8.13 23.47
C PRO A 34 -27.85 -8.53 24.23
N SER A 35 -28.90 -7.74 24.10
CA SER A 35 -30.25 -8.29 24.18
C SER A 35 -30.43 -9.19 22.95
N TRP A 36 -30.57 -10.47 23.17
CA TRP A 36 -30.84 -11.45 22.11
C TRP A 36 -32.31 -11.33 21.69
N ASP A 37 -32.66 -10.26 20.98
CA ASP A 37 -33.89 -10.22 20.22
C ASP A 37 -33.67 -11.02 18.93
N GLU A 38 -34.61 -11.92 18.65
CA GLU A 38 -34.60 -12.79 17.48
C GLU A 38 -34.31 -11.97 16.22
N ALA A 39 -33.25 -12.33 15.53
CA ALA A 39 -32.85 -11.71 14.25
C ALA A 39 -33.94 -12.00 13.21
N GLN A 40 -34.94 -11.13 13.13
CA GLN A 40 -35.85 -11.11 11.99
C GLN A 40 -34.99 -10.95 10.71
N ALA A 41 -35.25 -11.83 9.75
CA ALA A 41 -34.63 -11.78 8.42
C ALA A 41 -34.99 -10.44 7.77
N GLN A 42 -34.17 -9.41 8.01
CA GLN A 42 -34.28 -8.14 7.30
C GLN A 42 -34.04 -8.42 5.80
N THR A 43 -34.81 -7.75 4.97
CA THR A 43 -34.65 -7.72 3.52
C THR A 43 -33.17 -7.69 3.18
N ALA A 44 -32.66 -8.79 2.61
CA ALA A 44 -31.25 -9.02 2.40
C ALA A 44 -30.69 -7.86 1.53
N ASN A 45 -29.77 -7.07 2.08
CA ASN A 45 -29.05 -6.10 1.29
C ASN A 45 -28.38 -6.82 0.11
N PRO A 46 -28.43 -6.26 -1.11
CA PRO A 46 -27.88 -6.91 -2.27
C PRO A 46 -26.38 -7.17 -2.11
N LEU A 47 -25.91 -8.26 -2.68
CA LEU A 47 -24.49 -8.52 -2.86
C LEU A 47 -23.99 -7.63 -3.99
N ASN A 48 -23.01 -6.77 -3.71
CA ASN A 48 -22.41 -5.91 -4.72
C ASN A 48 -21.17 -6.59 -5.30
N PHE A 49 -21.08 -6.61 -6.59
CA PHE A 49 -19.91 -7.07 -7.34
C PHE A 49 -19.14 -5.87 -7.89
N SER A 50 -17.83 -5.99 -7.95
CA SER A 50 -16.96 -4.99 -8.55
C SER A 50 -15.67 -5.64 -9.00
N GLY A 51 -15.00 -5.06 -9.96
CA GLY A 51 -13.73 -5.59 -10.42
C GLY A 51 -13.13 -4.79 -11.56
N ASP A 52 -12.00 -5.28 -12.02
CA ASP A 52 -11.34 -4.77 -13.21
C ASP A 52 -10.63 -5.89 -13.97
N PHE A 53 -10.51 -5.66 -15.27
CA PHE A 53 -9.66 -6.43 -16.15
C PHE A 53 -8.73 -5.50 -16.90
N ARG A 54 -7.42 -5.75 -16.84
CA ARG A 54 -6.39 -4.98 -17.52
C ARG A 54 -5.54 -5.86 -18.42
N VAL A 55 -5.34 -5.43 -19.66
CA VAL A 55 -4.30 -5.94 -20.53
C VAL A 55 -3.27 -4.83 -20.69
N ARG A 56 -2.00 -5.16 -20.56
CA ARG A 56 -0.87 -4.24 -20.69
C ARG A 56 0.16 -4.77 -21.66
N HIS A 57 0.60 -3.95 -22.59
CA HIS A 57 1.87 -4.14 -23.29
C HIS A 57 2.92 -3.25 -22.65
N GLU A 58 4.08 -3.82 -22.29
CA GLU A 58 5.17 -3.09 -21.66
C GLU A 58 6.46 -3.31 -22.42
N ARG A 59 7.17 -2.20 -22.68
CA ARG A 59 8.51 -2.20 -23.25
C ARG A 59 9.47 -1.48 -22.33
N THR A 60 10.50 -2.20 -21.84
CA THR A 60 11.64 -1.62 -21.14
C THR A 60 12.78 -1.56 -22.14
N THR A 61 13.27 -0.35 -22.45
CA THR A 61 14.25 -0.16 -23.52
C THR A 61 15.67 -0.45 -23.08
N ARG A 62 15.94 -0.35 -21.80
CA ARG A 62 17.21 -0.69 -21.15
C ARG A 62 16.96 -1.05 -19.70
N GLN A 63 17.81 -1.88 -19.14
CA GLN A 63 17.86 -2.24 -17.73
C GLN A 63 19.21 -1.95 -17.13
N GLU A 64 19.28 -1.79 -15.83
CA GLU A 64 20.54 -1.63 -15.13
C GLU A 64 21.38 -2.91 -15.23
N PRO A 65 22.65 -2.82 -15.68
CA PRO A 65 23.53 -3.96 -15.70
C PRO A 65 23.72 -4.56 -14.30
N GLY A 66 23.50 -5.86 -14.17
CA GLY A 66 23.72 -6.60 -12.93
C GLY A 66 22.58 -6.59 -11.92
N ALA A 67 21.57 -5.73 -12.06
CA ALA A 67 20.41 -5.77 -11.18
C ALA A 67 19.59 -7.07 -11.35
N ARG A 68 19.40 -7.49 -12.59
CA ARG A 68 18.76 -8.75 -12.99
C ARG A 68 19.43 -9.28 -14.24
N PRO A 69 20.55 -10.00 -14.13
CA PRO A 69 21.35 -10.45 -15.28
C PRO A 69 20.62 -11.45 -16.18
N ASP A 70 19.57 -12.09 -15.64
CA ASP A 70 18.68 -13.01 -16.35
C ASP A 70 17.64 -12.32 -17.21
N ILE A 71 17.43 -11.00 -17.06
CA ILE A 71 16.42 -10.28 -17.83
C ILE A 71 17.04 -9.69 -19.10
N ARG A 72 16.41 -10.06 -20.23
CA ARG A 72 16.80 -9.58 -21.56
C ARG A 72 16.62 -8.07 -21.71
N ASP A 73 17.62 -7.41 -22.29
CA ASP A 73 17.58 -5.98 -22.61
C ASP A 73 17.68 -5.78 -24.15
N PRO A 74 16.71 -5.11 -24.81
CA PRO A 74 15.44 -4.62 -24.26
C PRO A 74 14.42 -5.74 -24.01
N ARG A 75 13.52 -5.51 -23.05
CA ARG A 75 12.44 -6.46 -22.72
C ARG A 75 11.09 -5.94 -23.20
N ASN A 76 10.34 -6.78 -23.94
CA ASN A 76 8.91 -6.59 -24.17
C ASN A 76 8.15 -7.69 -23.43
N ARG A 77 7.05 -7.33 -22.78
CA ARG A 77 6.16 -8.28 -22.14
C ARG A 77 4.70 -7.84 -22.25
N ASP A 78 3.82 -8.84 -22.30
CA ASP A 78 2.40 -8.65 -22.18
C ASP A 78 1.96 -9.12 -20.80
N VAL A 79 1.11 -8.34 -20.16
CA VAL A 79 0.71 -8.52 -18.76
C VAL A 79 -0.80 -8.47 -18.67
N VAL A 80 -1.37 -9.33 -17.86
CA VAL A 80 -2.80 -9.29 -17.52
C VAL A 80 -2.99 -9.08 -16.02
N ARG A 81 -4.11 -8.43 -15.69
CA ARG A 81 -4.65 -8.34 -14.34
C ARG A 81 -6.15 -8.57 -14.38
N PHE A 82 -6.62 -9.42 -13.50
CA PHE A 82 -8.03 -9.60 -13.21
C PHE A 82 -8.26 -9.49 -11.71
N ARG A 83 -9.22 -8.65 -11.31
CA ARG A 83 -9.66 -8.54 -9.93
C ARG A 83 -11.18 -8.62 -9.88
N PHE A 84 -11.71 -9.43 -8.97
CA PHE A 84 -13.13 -9.61 -8.77
C PHE A 84 -13.47 -9.57 -7.29
N GLY A 85 -14.23 -8.58 -6.87
CA GLY A 85 -14.61 -8.31 -5.50
C GLY A 85 -16.10 -8.50 -5.25
N ILE A 86 -16.41 -8.95 -4.05
CA ILE A 86 -17.76 -8.97 -3.49
C ILE A 86 -17.79 -8.13 -2.22
N ASN A 87 -18.88 -7.42 -2.02
CA ASN A 87 -19.13 -6.65 -0.80
C ASN A 87 -20.60 -6.78 -0.42
N ARG A 88 -20.88 -6.92 0.88
CA ARG A 88 -22.24 -6.99 1.41
C ARG A 88 -22.35 -6.31 2.76
N LYS A 89 -23.32 -5.44 2.87
CA LYS A 89 -23.80 -4.95 4.15
C LYS A 89 -24.67 -6.04 4.80
N VAL A 90 -24.15 -6.68 5.85
CA VAL A 90 -24.84 -7.80 6.53
C VAL A 90 -26.02 -7.26 7.35
N ASN A 91 -25.81 -6.16 8.05
CA ASN A 91 -26.82 -5.47 8.86
C ASN A 91 -26.47 -3.98 9.03
N GLY A 92 -27.11 -3.28 9.96
CA GLY A 92 -26.87 -1.86 10.21
C GLY A 92 -25.45 -1.50 10.65
N LEU A 93 -24.66 -2.47 11.13
CA LEU A 93 -23.32 -2.26 11.70
C LEU A 93 -22.23 -2.96 10.90
N PHE A 94 -22.48 -4.16 10.37
CA PHE A 94 -21.45 -5.01 9.79
C PHE A 94 -21.52 -5.05 8.26
N ASN A 95 -20.36 -4.91 7.64
CA ASN A 95 -20.10 -5.19 6.25
C ASN A 95 -19.05 -6.30 6.17
N PHE A 96 -19.13 -7.16 5.15
CA PHE A 96 -18.00 -8.00 4.80
C PHE A 96 -17.59 -7.77 3.35
N GLY A 97 -16.32 -7.99 3.05
CA GLY A 97 -15.80 -7.93 1.68
C GLY A 97 -14.76 -9.01 1.45
N ALA A 98 -14.69 -9.45 0.19
CA ALA A 98 -13.64 -10.34 -0.29
C ALA A 98 -13.28 -9.96 -1.72
N ARG A 99 -12.01 -10.19 -2.13
CA ARG A 99 -11.55 -9.96 -3.50
C ARG A 99 -10.61 -11.08 -3.94
N LEU A 100 -10.87 -11.61 -5.12
CA LEU A 100 -9.94 -12.44 -5.87
C LEU A 100 -9.11 -11.54 -6.79
N ALA A 101 -7.82 -11.83 -6.92
CA ALA A 101 -6.93 -11.15 -7.85
C ALA A 101 -5.96 -12.14 -8.49
N THR A 102 -5.56 -11.86 -9.73
CA THR A 102 -4.38 -12.46 -10.33
C THR A 102 -3.11 -12.01 -9.60
N GLY A 103 -2.00 -12.66 -9.82
CA GLY A 103 -0.70 -12.33 -9.23
C GLY A 103 -0.15 -13.47 -8.37
N SER A 104 1.11 -13.36 -7.99
CA SER A 104 1.73 -14.30 -7.07
C SER A 104 1.29 -13.98 -5.64
N PRO A 105 0.88 -14.98 -4.84
CA PRO A 105 0.40 -14.74 -3.47
C PRO A 105 1.50 -14.26 -2.52
N ASP A 106 2.77 -14.41 -2.89
CA ASP A 106 3.97 -13.96 -2.15
C ASP A 106 4.51 -12.60 -2.62
N ASP A 107 3.84 -11.95 -3.59
CA ASP A 107 4.21 -10.64 -4.13
C ASP A 107 3.18 -9.59 -3.69
N PRO A 108 3.45 -8.82 -2.62
CA PRO A 108 2.42 -7.98 -2.00
C PRO A 108 2.09 -6.72 -2.81
N ASN A 109 2.99 -6.24 -3.67
CA ASN A 109 2.86 -4.96 -4.36
C ASN A 109 2.43 -5.08 -5.82
N THR A 110 2.08 -6.29 -6.32
CA THR A 110 1.53 -6.45 -7.66
C THR A 110 0.46 -7.52 -7.76
N THR A 111 -0.57 -7.24 -8.55
CA THR A 111 -1.59 -8.21 -8.98
C THR A 111 -1.45 -8.57 -10.46
N ASP A 112 -0.33 -8.19 -11.07
CA ASP A 112 -0.04 -8.42 -12.49
C ASP A 112 0.57 -9.80 -12.72
N ILE A 113 0.20 -10.45 -13.82
CA ILE A 113 0.84 -11.66 -14.33
C ILE A 113 1.40 -11.40 -15.71
N THR A 114 2.69 -11.65 -15.90
CA THR A 114 3.31 -11.67 -17.24
C THR A 114 2.86 -12.90 -17.98
N LEU A 115 2.34 -12.74 -19.21
CA LEU A 115 2.00 -13.85 -20.08
C LEU A 115 3.26 -14.49 -20.67
N GLY A 116 3.29 -15.82 -20.75
CA GLY A 116 4.36 -16.49 -21.49
C GLY A 116 5.03 -17.69 -20.83
N ASP A 117 4.72 -18.04 -19.61
CA ASP A 117 5.32 -19.16 -18.87
C ASP A 117 4.95 -20.53 -19.46
N PHE A 118 5.34 -20.73 -20.72
CA PHE A 118 5.03 -21.95 -21.49
C PHE A 118 3.54 -22.33 -21.49
N VAL A 119 2.66 -21.26 -21.51
CA VAL A 119 1.18 -21.41 -21.51
C VAL A 119 0.62 -22.03 -20.23
N ASN A 120 1.26 -21.81 -19.08
CA ASN A 120 0.74 -22.22 -17.78
C ASN A 120 -0.53 -21.44 -17.42
N ASP A 121 -1.38 -22.04 -16.59
CA ASP A 121 -2.58 -21.40 -16.08
C ASP A 121 -2.22 -20.20 -15.19
N LEU A 122 -3.09 -19.17 -15.22
CA LEU A 122 -2.88 -17.96 -14.42
C LEU A 122 -3.25 -18.22 -12.96
N THR A 123 -2.37 -17.81 -12.05
CA THR A 123 -2.63 -17.89 -10.61
C THR A 123 -3.64 -16.83 -10.18
N ILE A 124 -4.66 -17.26 -9.42
CA ILE A 124 -5.65 -16.38 -8.76
C ILE A 124 -5.63 -16.68 -7.27
N SER A 125 -5.55 -15.63 -6.45
CA SER A 125 -5.53 -15.72 -5.01
C SER A 125 -6.61 -14.85 -4.37
N LEU A 126 -6.94 -15.16 -3.09
CA LEU A 126 -7.80 -14.32 -2.27
C LEU A 126 -6.94 -13.19 -1.67
N ASP A 127 -6.95 -12.04 -2.31
CA ASP A 127 -6.09 -10.92 -1.93
C ASP A 127 -6.73 -9.98 -0.89
N ARG A 128 -8.04 -10.07 -0.67
CA ARG A 128 -8.77 -9.41 0.43
C ARG A 128 -9.83 -10.35 1.00
N ALA A 129 -9.93 -10.37 2.33
CA ALA A 129 -11.02 -11.00 3.07
C ALA A 129 -11.12 -10.31 4.43
N TYR A 130 -12.18 -9.53 4.64
CA TYR A 130 -12.31 -8.68 5.82
C TYR A 130 -13.74 -8.54 6.30
N LEU A 131 -13.87 -8.25 7.60
CA LEU A 131 -15.08 -7.78 8.25
C LEU A 131 -14.87 -6.33 8.66
N GLU A 132 -15.88 -5.50 8.41
CA GLU A 132 -15.91 -4.10 8.85
C GLU A 132 -17.09 -3.85 9.74
N LEU A 133 -16.88 -3.17 10.86
CA LEU A 133 -17.91 -2.58 11.70
C LEU A 133 -17.96 -1.07 11.41
N ALA A 134 -19.13 -0.59 10.99
CA ALA A 134 -19.39 0.82 10.72
C ALA A 134 -20.43 1.35 11.74
N TYR A 135 -20.00 2.21 12.66
CA TYR A 135 -20.87 2.85 13.63
C TYR A 135 -20.70 4.36 13.62
N LYS A 136 -21.67 5.07 13.08
CA LYS A 136 -21.58 6.53 12.86
C LYS A 136 -20.32 6.87 12.05
N ASN A 137 -19.39 7.56 12.66
CA ASN A 137 -18.13 8.02 12.06
C ASN A 137 -16.94 7.09 12.37
N LEU A 138 -17.17 6.02 13.11
CA LEU A 138 -16.17 5.01 13.48
C LEU A 138 -16.26 3.82 12.52
N PHE A 139 -15.12 3.42 11.97
CA PHE A 139 -14.93 2.22 11.18
C PHE A 139 -13.85 1.37 11.85
N LEU A 140 -14.14 0.09 12.09
CA LEU A 140 -13.18 -0.89 12.56
C LEU A 140 -13.12 -2.01 11.53
N THR A 141 -11.94 -2.41 11.11
CA THR A 141 -11.77 -3.45 10.09
C THR A 141 -10.81 -4.51 10.61
N GLY A 142 -11.12 -5.77 10.36
CA GLY A 142 -10.26 -6.91 10.69
C GLY A 142 -10.18 -7.90 9.53
N GLY A 143 -9.01 -8.50 9.32
CA GLY A 143 -8.72 -9.43 8.24
C GLY A 143 -7.65 -8.93 7.29
N LYS A 144 -7.76 -9.22 5.99
CA LYS A 144 -6.91 -8.65 4.92
C LYS A 144 -7.73 -7.66 4.11
N PHE A 145 -7.37 -6.37 4.17
CA PHE A 145 -8.17 -5.26 3.67
C PHE A 145 -7.33 -4.22 2.95
N ALA A 146 -7.98 -3.35 2.17
CA ALA A 146 -7.32 -2.23 1.50
C ALA A 146 -6.70 -1.27 2.52
N ASN A 147 -5.54 -0.71 2.20
CA ASN A 147 -4.87 0.27 3.05
C ASN A 147 -5.81 1.46 3.36
N PRO A 148 -6.17 1.73 4.65
CA PRO A 148 -7.10 2.78 5.03
C PRO A 148 -6.46 4.17 5.14
N PHE A 149 -5.11 4.25 5.05
CA PHE A 149 -4.37 5.49 5.07
C PHE A 149 -4.55 6.27 3.75
N ARG A 150 -4.36 7.57 3.80
CA ARG A 150 -4.08 8.37 2.61
C ARG A 150 -2.64 8.10 2.21
N THR A 151 -2.42 7.60 1.01
CA THR A 151 -1.10 7.18 0.51
C THR A 151 -0.85 7.72 -0.89
N THR A 152 0.40 7.69 -1.30
CA THR A 152 0.88 7.77 -2.69
C THR A 152 1.69 6.50 -2.99
N GLU A 153 2.08 6.33 -4.25
CA GLU A 153 2.95 5.22 -4.69
C GLU A 153 4.37 5.30 -4.09
N LEU A 154 4.73 6.37 -3.39
CA LEU A 154 6.06 6.57 -2.81
C LEU A 154 6.37 5.52 -1.73
N LEU A 155 5.50 5.40 -0.72
CA LEU A 155 5.65 4.44 0.38
C LEU A 155 4.78 3.19 0.24
N TRP A 156 3.65 3.30 -0.48
CA TRP A 156 2.65 2.24 -0.54
C TRP A 156 2.15 2.03 -1.95
N ASP A 157 2.50 0.91 -2.56
CA ASP A 157 1.87 0.48 -3.80
C ASP A 157 0.36 0.29 -3.60
N GLY A 158 -0.43 0.66 -4.61
CA GLY A 158 -1.89 0.56 -4.55
C GLY A 158 -2.43 -0.87 -4.48
N ASP A 159 -1.61 -1.87 -4.76
CA ASP A 159 -1.97 -3.29 -4.68
C ASP A 159 -1.68 -3.89 -3.29
N VAL A 160 -0.90 -3.22 -2.42
CA VAL A 160 -0.62 -3.67 -1.05
C VAL A 160 -1.89 -3.67 -0.19
N ASN A 161 -2.29 -4.85 0.26
CA ASN A 161 -3.42 -5.05 1.17
C ASN A 161 -2.93 -5.41 2.56
N LEU A 162 -3.31 -4.61 3.56
CA LEU A 162 -2.88 -4.82 4.94
C LEU A 162 -3.64 -5.98 5.57
N GLN A 163 -2.95 -6.80 6.36
CA GLN A 163 -3.57 -7.88 7.13
C GLN A 163 -3.42 -7.62 8.63
N GLY A 164 -4.51 -7.72 9.38
CA GLY A 164 -4.56 -7.40 10.81
C GLY A 164 -5.79 -6.61 11.18
N PHE A 165 -5.61 -5.46 11.83
CA PHE A 165 -6.70 -4.64 12.34
C PHE A 165 -6.48 -3.17 12.00
N GLY A 166 -7.56 -2.49 11.57
CA GLY A 166 -7.59 -1.07 11.29
C GLY A 166 -8.75 -0.38 12.01
N ALA A 167 -8.53 0.88 12.38
CA ALA A 167 -9.58 1.74 12.93
C ALA A 167 -9.49 3.11 12.28
N SER A 168 -10.63 3.72 11.94
CA SER A 168 -10.66 5.11 11.54
C SER A 168 -11.86 5.84 12.11
N TYR A 169 -11.66 7.11 12.46
CA TYR A 169 -12.69 7.99 12.96
C TYR A 169 -12.69 9.32 12.22
N THR A 170 -13.83 9.69 11.64
CA THR A 170 -14.01 10.98 10.97
C THR A 170 -14.74 11.93 11.90
N PHE A 171 -14.14 13.06 12.24
CA PHE A 171 -14.74 14.04 13.11
C PHE A 171 -15.81 14.85 12.37
N SER A 172 -16.99 14.91 12.94
CA SER A 172 -18.14 15.68 12.43
C SER A 172 -18.35 16.91 13.31
N GLY A 173 -18.10 18.08 12.81
CA GLY A 173 -18.30 19.34 13.56
C GLY A 173 -18.16 20.57 12.68
N SER A 174 -17.43 20.43 11.58
CA SER A 174 -17.24 21.49 10.61
C SER A 174 -17.40 20.96 9.20
N LYS A 175 -18.08 21.71 8.35
CA LYS A 175 -18.13 21.45 6.88
C LYS A 175 -16.88 21.98 6.17
N LYS A 176 -16.12 22.88 6.80
CA LYS A 176 -14.95 23.51 6.21
C LYS A 176 -13.68 22.70 6.45
N ILE A 177 -13.51 22.14 7.63
CA ILE A 177 -12.34 21.33 8.00
C ILE A 177 -12.86 20.02 8.58
N ILE A 178 -12.51 18.90 7.95
CA ILE A 178 -12.94 17.56 8.33
C ILE A 178 -11.70 16.76 8.69
N PRO A 179 -11.40 16.60 10.00
CA PRO A 179 -10.32 15.72 10.45
C PRO A 179 -10.72 14.25 10.35
N LYS A 180 -9.75 13.39 10.04
CA LYS A 180 -9.88 11.92 10.12
C LYS A 180 -8.62 11.37 10.80
N LEU A 181 -8.81 10.56 11.83
CA LEU A 181 -7.75 9.77 12.46
C LEU A 181 -7.84 8.33 11.99
N THR A 182 -6.71 7.74 11.62
CA THR A 182 -6.62 6.33 11.21
C THR A 182 -5.48 5.67 11.97
N GLY A 183 -5.70 4.46 12.48
CA GLY A 183 -4.69 3.62 13.11
C GLY A 183 -4.75 2.21 12.56
N VAL A 184 -3.60 1.55 12.42
CA VAL A 184 -3.49 0.17 11.90
C VAL A 184 -2.46 -0.60 12.70
N TYR A 185 -2.80 -1.84 13.04
CA TYR A 185 -1.87 -2.90 13.37
C TYR A 185 -1.79 -3.84 12.17
N TYR A 186 -0.64 -3.86 11.51
CA TYR A 186 -0.38 -4.66 10.31
C TYR A 186 0.55 -5.81 10.65
N ILE A 187 0.08 -7.05 10.48
CA ILE A 187 0.87 -8.27 10.64
C ILE A 187 1.62 -8.49 9.33
N ILE A 188 2.95 -8.44 9.36
CA ILE A 188 3.80 -8.62 8.18
C ILE A 188 4.17 -10.11 8.05
N ASP A 189 4.70 -10.72 9.12
CA ASP A 189 5.11 -12.12 9.15
C ASP A 189 4.90 -12.70 10.54
N GLU A 190 3.98 -13.67 10.68
CA GLU A 190 3.76 -14.42 11.91
C GLU A 190 4.67 -15.65 11.91
N GLN A 191 5.41 -15.84 12.97
CA GLN A 191 6.41 -16.89 13.12
C GLN A 191 6.09 -17.80 14.31
N THR A 192 5.91 -19.10 14.06
CA THR A 192 5.63 -20.08 15.13
C THR A 192 6.76 -20.24 16.15
N THR A 193 8.00 -19.95 15.79
CA THR A 193 9.18 -20.20 16.62
C THR A 193 10.07 -18.98 16.85
N ASN A 194 9.94 -17.95 16.05
CA ASN A 194 10.69 -16.69 16.11
C ASN A 194 9.75 -15.52 16.45
N PRO A 195 10.29 -14.35 16.81
CA PRO A 195 9.46 -13.15 16.97
C PRO A 195 8.78 -12.74 15.66
N ASP A 196 7.53 -12.27 15.76
CA ASP A 196 6.73 -11.78 14.66
C ASP A 196 7.28 -10.48 14.08
N SER A 197 6.99 -10.26 12.79
CA SER A 197 7.19 -8.98 12.12
C SER A 197 5.85 -8.28 11.94
N TYR A 198 5.77 -7.00 12.30
CA TYR A 198 4.54 -6.21 12.25
C TYR A 198 4.84 -4.71 12.05
N MET A 199 3.81 -3.93 11.76
CA MET A 199 3.85 -2.47 11.76
C MET A 199 2.70 -1.90 12.57
N LEU A 200 3.00 -0.87 13.36
CA LEU A 200 2.01 0.00 13.97
C LEU A 200 2.00 1.33 13.21
N GLY A 201 0.85 1.72 12.68
CA GLY A 201 0.72 2.96 11.92
C GLY A 201 -0.38 3.85 12.43
N GLY A 202 -0.14 5.16 12.39
CA GLY A 202 -1.12 6.18 12.71
C GLY A 202 -1.07 7.34 11.73
N GLN A 203 -2.23 7.86 11.30
CA GLN A 203 -2.31 9.00 10.39
C GLN A 203 -3.40 9.97 10.82
N LEU A 204 -3.10 11.25 10.80
CA LEU A 204 -4.05 12.34 10.95
C LEU A 204 -4.20 13.05 9.59
N GLN A 205 -5.43 13.09 9.08
CA GLN A 205 -5.77 13.75 7.82
C GLN A 205 -6.71 14.92 8.08
N PHE A 206 -6.52 16.02 7.36
CA PHE A 206 -7.41 17.18 7.31
C PHE A 206 -7.89 17.39 5.89
N SER A 207 -9.20 17.27 5.64
CA SER A 207 -9.83 17.69 4.38
C SER A 207 -10.41 19.08 4.57
N ILE A 208 -9.93 20.06 3.79
CA ILE A 208 -10.22 21.49 3.96
C ILE A 208 -10.91 21.99 2.70
N ASN A 209 -12.19 22.36 2.82
CA ASN A 209 -12.97 23.02 1.78
C ASN A 209 -12.65 24.53 1.81
N VAL A 210 -11.65 24.96 1.02
CA VAL A 210 -11.20 26.37 0.98
C VAL A 210 -12.23 27.25 0.30
N SER A 211 -12.74 26.77 -0.87
CA SER A 211 -13.83 27.39 -1.63
C SER A 211 -14.63 26.33 -2.39
N SER A 212 -15.64 26.73 -3.14
CA SER A 212 -16.42 25.83 -4.02
C SER A 212 -15.54 25.11 -5.07
N ASN A 213 -14.44 25.73 -5.47
CA ASN A 213 -13.56 25.24 -6.53
C ASN A 213 -12.19 24.76 -6.02
N LEU A 214 -11.89 24.91 -4.73
CA LEU A 214 -10.58 24.60 -4.16
C LEU A 214 -10.71 23.78 -2.89
N ASN A 215 -10.18 22.56 -2.93
CA ASN A 215 -10.03 21.69 -1.78
C ASN A 215 -8.55 21.43 -1.51
N LEU A 216 -8.17 21.43 -0.22
CA LEU A 216 -6.85 21.06 0.26
C LEU A 216 -7.00 19.83 1.16
N THR A 217 -6.18 18.81 0.96
CA THR A 217 -6.07 17.68 1.87
C THR A 217 -4.64 17.59 2.37
N LEU A 218 -4.47 17.57 3.68
CA LEU A 218 -3.18 17.36 4.35
C LEU A 218 -3.25 16.07 5.15
N ALA A 219 -2.23 15.23 5.09
CA ALA A 219 -2.12 14.04 5.91
C ALA A 219 -0.69 13.96 6.48
N GLY A 220 -0.59 13.60 7.76
CA GLY A 220 0.68 13.29 8.41
C GLY A 220 0.57 11.93 9.06
N ALA A 221 1.53 11.05 8.84
CA ALA A 221 1.54 9.70 9.37
C ALA A 221 2.87 9.35 10.05
N TYR A 222 2.80 8.35 10.91
CA TYR A 222 3.96 7.66 11.46
C TYR A 222 3.72 6.16 11.34
N TYR A 223 4.72 5.45 10.81
CA TYR A 223 4.72 4.00 10.62
C TYR A 223 5.94 3.40 11.31
N ASP A 224 5.71 2.61 12.34
CA ASP A 224 6.73 1.93 13.16
C ASP A 224 6.74 0.45 12.77
N TYR A 225 7.78 0.05 12.03
CA TYR A 225 7.97 -1.31 11.57
C TYR A 225 8.88 -2.06 12.51
N THR A 226 8.46 -3.25 12.90
CA THR A 226 9.29 -4.25 13.59
C THR A 226 9.46 -5.43 12.66
N ILE A 227 10.57 -5.49 11.91
CA ILE A 227 10.86 -6.58 10.97
C ILE A 227 11.93 -7.49 11.59
N LYS A 228 11.55 -8.71 11.99
CA LYS A 228 12.41 -9.66 12.68
C LYS A 228 12.89 -10.81 11.80
N SER A 229 12.26 -11.02 10.65
CA SER A 229 12.58 -12.08 9.72
C SER A 229 12.28 -11.68 8.29
N LEU A 230 13.12 -12.08 7.36
CA LEU A 230 12.91 -11.99 5.92
C LEU A 230 12.70 -13.38 5.28
N ALA A 231 12.51 -14.42 6.09
CA ALA A 231 12.45 -15.81 5.60
C ALA A 231 11.28 -16.07 4.64
N ASN A 232 10.16 -15.38 4.84
CA ASN A 232 8.97 -15.49 4.00
C ASN A 232 8.82 -14.33 3.01
N ALA A 233 9.79 -13.40 2.99
CA ALA A 233 9.77 -12.28 2.05
C ALA A 233 10.25 -12.73 0.67
N LYS A 234 9.66 -12.17 -0.38
CA LYS A 234 10.11 -12.39 -1.75
C LYS A 234 11.47 -11.73 -1.96
N SER A 235 12.42 -12.46 -2.48
CA SER A 235 13.81 -12.00 -2.60
C SER A 235 13.97 -10.75 -3.47
N ASP A 236 13.14 -10.59 -4.48
CA ASP A 236 13.17 -9.44 -5.40
C ASP A 236 12.79 -8.14 -4.69
N ASP A 237 11.82 -8.22 -3.79
CA ASP A 237 11.24 -7.06 -3.11
C ASP A 237 12.15 -6.52 -2.02
N ILE A 238 12.88 -7.41 -1.32
CA ILE A 238 13.77 -7.00 -0.22
C ILE A 238 15.11 -6.43 -0.70
N GLN A 239 15.57 -6.78 -1.90
CA GLN A 239 16.89 -6.36 -2.42
C GLN A 239 16.99 -4.87 -2.75
N GLY A 240 15.88 -4.16 -2.73
CA GLY A 240 15.85 -2.70 -2.87
C GLY A 240 16.57 -1.98 -1.74
N ASN A 241 16.45 -2.46 -0.51
CA ASN A 241 17.02 -1.89 0.70
C ASN A 241 18.40 -2.49 1.05
N PHE A 242 19.11 -1.87 2.00
CA PHE A 242 20.36 -2.41 2.50
C PHE A 242 20.11 -3.64 3.37
N LEU A 243 20.80 -4.73 3.02
CA LEU A 243 20.72 -6.00 3.73
C LEU A 243 22.04 -6.29 4.48
N THR A 244 21.93 -7.10 5.53
CA THR A 244 23.10 -7.71 6.18
C THR A 244 23.90 -8.53 5.17
N PRO A 245 25.23 -8.77 5.38
CA PRO A 245 26.06 -9.51 4.44
C PRO A 245 25.57 -10.92 4.11
N ASP A 246 24.80 -11.54 5.01
CA ASP A 246 24.18 -12.85 4.81
C ASP A 246 22.78 -12.78 4.14
N GLY A 247 22.28 -11.55 3.86
CA GLY A 247 20.99 -11.30 3.21
C GLY A 247 19.75 -11.66 4.03
N LYS A 248 19.91 -11.89 5.36
CA LYS A 248 18.82 -12.40 6.20
C LYS A 248 18.05 -11.35 6.98
N ALA A 249 18.55 -10.12 7.03
CA ALA A 249 17.92 -9.00 7.70
C ALA A 249 18.23 -7.70 6.98
N TYR A 250 17.41 -6.69 7.21
CA TYR A 250 17.75 -5.33 6.84
C TYR A 250 18.84 -4.77 7.75
N LEU A 251 19.66 -3.86 7.22
CA LEU A 251 20.65 -3.13 8.01
C LEU A 251 20.03 -1.97 8.80
N SER A 252 18.96 -1.39 8.30
CA SER A 252 18.23 -0.31 8.94
C SER A 252 16.95 -0.81 9.59
N ASP A 253 16.50 -0.15 10.63
CA ASP A 253 15.09 -0.20 11.04
C ASP A 253 14.26 0.72 10.14
N PHE A 254 12.93 0.54 10.14
CA PHE A 254 12.03 1.33 9.31
C PHE A 254 10.96 2.02 10.18
N ASP A 255 11.19 3.31 10.42
CA ASP A 255 10.35 4.20 11.21
C ASP A 255 10.02 5.44 10.37
N PHE A 256 8.94 5.41 9.61
CA PHE A 256 8.63 6.48 8.67
C PHE A 256 7.81 7.60 9.31
N ILE A 257 8.25 8.84 9.10
CA ILE A 257 7.39 10.02 9.11
C ILE A 257 6.99 10.27 7.65
N ASP A 258 5.69 10.45 7.41
CA ASP A 258 5.12 10.65 6.10
C ASP A 258 4.20 11.88 6.08
N ALA A 259 4.35 12.75 5.09
CA ALA A 259 3.60 13.99 4.97
C ALA A 259 3.08 14.21 3.55
N ILE A 260 1.76 14.13 3.37
CA ILE A 260 1.10 14.25 2.06
C ILE A 260 0.27 15.52 2.01
N ALA A 261 0.43 16.31 0.94
CA ALA A 261 -0.43 17.42 0.60
C ALA A 261 -1.09 17.22 -0.76
N THR A 262 -2.40 17.45 -0.85
CA THR A 262 -3.15 17.37 -2.11
C THR A 262 -3.96 18.64 -2.30
N ILE A 263 -3.85 19.24 -3.48
CA ILE A 263 -4.65 20.38 -3.92
C ILE A 263 -5.54 19.95 -5.07
N ASP A 264 -6.86 20.05 -4.92
CA ASP A 264 -7.84 19.84 -5.97
C ASP A 264 -8.45 21.17 -6.38
N TYR A 265 -8.22 21.62 -7.62
CA TYR A 265 -8.71 22.87 -8.15
C TYR A 265 -9.60 22.67 -9.38
N ARG A 266 -10.81 23.23 -9.35
CA ARG A 266 -11.84 23.12 -10.40
C ARG A 266 -12.14 24.45 -11.09
N GLY A 267 -11.33 25.48 -10.87
CA GLY A 267 -11.56 26.82 -11.41
C GLY A 267 -11.44 26.93 -12.93
N PHE A 268 -10.80 25.94 -13.60
CA PHE A 268 -10.77 25.83 -15.06
C PHE A 268 -12.01 25.13 -15.66
N GLY A 269 -13.05 24.93 -14.84
CA GLY A 269 -14.27 24.22 -15.18
C GLY A 269 -14.20 22.73 -14.87
N GLU A 270 -15.37 22.10 -14.83
CA GLU A 270 -15.51 20.68 -14.44
C GLU A 270 -14.80 19.70 -15.40
N ARG A 271 -14.51 20.14 -16.63
CA ARG A 271 -13.86 19.28 -17.63
C ARG A 271 -12.36 19.14 -17.39
N TYR A 272 -11.73 20.18 -16.84
CA TYR A 272 -10.29 20.26 -16.66
C TYR A 272 -9.89 20.54 -15.20
N PRO A 273 -10.32 19.69 -14.25
CA PRO A 273 -9.83 19.83 -12.89
C PRO A 273 -8.31 19.64 -12.86
N LEU A 274 -7.68 20.39 -11.98
CA LEU A 274 -6.26 20.25 -11.70
C LEU A 274 -6.12 19.59 -10.32
N ARG A 275 -5.23 18.61 -10.22
CA ARG A 275 -4.80 18.02 -8.95
C ARG A 275 -3.29 18.08 -8.86
N LEU A 276 -2.80 18.57 -7.74
CA LEU A 276 -1.41 18.48 -7.32
C LEU A 276 -1.33 17.58 -6.09
N VAL A 277 -0.36 16.68 -6.08
CA VAL A 277 -0.03 15.85 -4.92
C VAL A 277 1.45 16.03 -4.64
N ALA A 278 1.79 16.25 -3.39
CA ALA A 278 3.17 16.23 -2.91
C ALA A 278 3.25 15.28 -1.73
N ASP A 279 4.31 14.52 -1.68
CA ASP A 279 4.59 13.56 -0.62
C ASP A 279 6.06 13.65 -0.21
N PHE A 280 6.29 13.60 1.09
CA PHE A 280 7.62 13.56 1.69
C PHE A 280 7.64 12.50 2.79
N ALA A 281 8.60 11.59 2.71
CA ALA A 281 8.82 10.55 3.69
C ALA A 281 10.26 10.61 4.21
N LYS A 282 10.43 10.27 5.49
CA LYS A 282 11.73 10.12 6.13
C LYS A 282 11.73 8.91 7.04
N ASN A 283 12.68 8.01 6.80
CA ASN A 283 12.93 6.86 7.66
C ASN A 283 13.83 7.26 8.84
N ARG A 284 13.26 7.31 10.05
CA ARG A 284 13.98 7.65 11.28
C ARG A 284 14.82 6.48 11.83
N GLY A 285 14.58 5.27 11.33
CA GLY A 285 15.31 4.05 11.70
C GLY A 285 16.59 3.83 10.89
N ALA A 286 16.81 4.57 9.82
CA ALA A 286 18.04 4.54 9.03
C ALA A 286 19.02 5.63 9.46
N LEU A 287 20.32 5.39 9.23
CA LEU A 287 21.39 6.34 9.57
C LEU A 287 21.75 7.27 8.39
N ASP A 288 21.48 6.81 7.17
CA ASP A 288 21.83 7.48 5.92
C ASP A 288 20.90 6.99 4.81
N GLU A 289 20.81 7.72 3.70
CA GLU A 289 19.92 7.40 2.57
C GLU A 289 18.46 7.14 3.02
N ASP A 290 17.93 8.03 3.82
CA ASP A 290 16.70 7.87 4.62
C ASP A 290 15.51 8.70 4.14
N GLU A 291 15.66 9.47 3.03
CA GLU A 291 14.62 10.39 2.54
C GLU A 291 14.01 9.92 1.22
N ALA A 292 12.73 10.25 1.05
CA ALA A 292 12.03 10.09 -0.21
C ALA A 292 10.99 11.20 -0.40
N TYR A 293 10.76 11.62 -1.65
CA TYR A 293 9.73 12.59 -1.97
C TYR A 293 9.17 12.41 -3.38
N SER A 294 7.92 12.81 -3.56
CA SER A 294 7.28 12.81 -4.86
C SER A 294 6.39 14.02 -5.07
N GLY A 295 6.14 14.33 -6.34
CA GLY A 295 5.20 15.35 -6.75
C GLY A 295 4.50 14.96 -8.04
N ASP A 296 3.16 14.99 -8.03
CA ASP A 296 2.33 14.63 -9.18
C ASP A 296 1.39 15.77 -9.56
N LEU A 297 1.32 16.06 -10.84
CA LEU A 297 0.37 16.97 -11.46
C LEU A 297 -0.56 16.20 -12.38
N TYR A 298 -1.87 16.35 -12.16
CA TYR A 298 -2.91 15.82 -13.03
C TYR A 298 -3.76 16.95 -13.59
N ILE A 299 -4.05 16.90 -14.90
CA ILE A 299 -4.97 17.83 -15.59
C ILE A 299 -6.01 17.00 -16.31
N GLY A 300 -7.31 17.30 -16.09
CA GLY A 300 -8.42 16.53 -16.64
C GLY A 300 -8.92 15.45 -15.71
N LYS A 301 -9.84 14.61 -16.19
CA LYS A 301 -10.48 13.53 -15.41
C LYS A 301 -10.78 12.32 -16.29
N VAL A 302 -11.08 11.19 -15.65
CA VAL A 302 -11.49 9.93 -16.30
C VAL A 302 -12.79 9.44 -15.66
N ALA A 303 -13.91 10.07 -16.02
CA ALA A 303 -15.21 9.79 -15.43
C ALA A 303 -16.23 9.28 -16.47
N LYS A 304 -16.25 9.82 -17.67
CA LYS A 304 -17.19 9.46 -18.72
C LYS A 304 -16.55 9.45 -20.11
N LYS A 305 -17.22 8.82 -21.08
CA LYS A 305 -16.76 8.74 -22.47
C LYS A 305 -16.22 10.09 -23.00
N LYS A 306 -15.05 10.04 -23.64
CA LYS A 306 -14.28 11.17 -24.18
C LYS A 306 -13.63 12.07 -23.13
N ASP A 307 -13.68 11.72 -21.85
CA ASP A 307 -12.82 12.35 -20.86
C ASP A 307 -11.37 11.90 -21.08
N TRP A 308 -10.45 12.78 -20.73
CA TRP A 308 -9.02 12.48 -20.73
C TRP A 308 -8.34 13.12 -19.51
N ARG A 309 -7.21 12.58 -19.15
CA ARG A 309 -6.36 13.10 -18.09
C ARG A 309 -4.90 12.96 -18.51
N ILE A 310 -4.13 14.03 -18.33
CA ILE A 310 -2.67 14.02 -18.43
C ILE A 310 -2.10 14.02 -17.03
N GLN A 311 -1.01 13.27 -16.86
CA GLN A 311 -0.23 13.20 -15.63
C GLN A 311 1.23 13.50 -15.94
N TYR A 312 1.86 14.29 -15.07
CA TYR A 312 3.30 14.35 -14.92
C TYR A 312 3.64 14.12 -13.44
N GLY A 313 4.62 13.25 -13.19
CA GLY A 313 5.13 12.95 -11.88
C GLY A 313 6.64 13.00 -11.82
N TYR A 314 7.17 13.41 -10.67
CA TYR A 314 8.57 13.29 -10.30
C TYR A 314 8.64 12.61 -8.93
N ALA A 315 9.54 11.64 -8.78
CA ALA A 315 9.81 10.99 -7.52
C ALA A 315 11.30 10.69 -7.36
N LEU A 316 11.76 10.81 -6.12
CA LEU A 316 13.09 10.41 -5.69
C LEU A 316 12.95 9.64 -4.38
N ALA A 317 13.61 8.49 -4.31
CA ALA A 317 13.74 7.73 -3.08
C ALA A 317 15.19 7.32 -2.89
N GLU A 318 15.73 7.59 -1.73
CA GLU A 318 17.00 7.06 -1.29
C GLU A 318 16.87 5.56 -0.95
N ASN A 319 17.97 4.87 -0.68
CA ASN A 319 17.97 3.41 -0.57
C ASN A 319 17.06 2.89 0.54
N ASP A 320 17.12 3.49 1.73
CA ASP A 320 16.28 3.16 2.88
C ASP A 320 15.24 4.26 3.20
N GLY A 321 15.06 5.21 2.28
CA GLY A 321 14.00 6.22 2.34
C GLY A 321 12.60 5.66 2.10
N VAL A 322 12.49 4.42 1.59
CA VAL A 322 11.26 3.65 1.42
C VAL A 322 11.52 2.18 1.75
N LEU A 323 10.48 1.44 2.13
CA LEU A 323 10.56 -0.01 2.25
C LEU A 323 10.16 -0.63 0.90
N ALA A 324 11.15 -1.13 0.16
CA ALA A 324 11.01 -1.59 -1.22
C ALA A 324 9.91 -2.66 -1.40
N ALA A 325 9.73 -3.53 -0.39
CA ALA A 325 8.71 -4.58 -0.41
C ALA A 325 7.26 -4.06 -0.47
N PHE A 326 7.02 -2.80 -0.10
CA PHE A 326 5.67 -2.21 -0.07
C PHE A 326 5.55 -0.95 -0.95
N SER A 327 6.66 -0.42 -1.46
CA SER A 327 6.63 0.70 -2.40
C SER A 327 6.27 0.23 -3.81
N HIS A 328 6.22 1.16 -4.78
CA HIS A 328 5.75 0.88 -6.14
C HIS A 328 6.59 -0.15 -6.90
N ASP A 329 5.93 -0.91 -7.79
CA ASP A 329 6.52 -1.82 -8.79
C ASP A 329 6.58 -1.24 -10.21
N ASN A 330 6.37 0.06 -10.36
CA ASN A 330 6.21 0.71 -11.66
C ASN A 330 7.45 0.64 -12.56
N THR A 331 8.63 0.52 -11.96
CA THR A 331 9.89 0.36 -12.65
C THR A 331 10.66 -0.85 -12.11
N THR A 332 11.92 -1.03 -12.51
CA THR A 332 12.78 -2.09 -11.95
C THR A 332 13.45 -1.67 -10.64
N LEU A 333 13.25 -0.43 -10.20
CA LEU A 333 13.81 0.11 -8.97
C LEU A 333 12.66 0.48 -8.04
N ALA A 334 12.52 -0.23 -6.93
CA ALA A 334 11.53 0.04 -5.90
C ALA A 334 12.06 1.00 -4.81
N SER A 335 13.38 1.18 -4.72
CA SER A 335 14.09 2.16 -3.89
C SER A 335 15.33 2.65 -4.63
N ASN A 336 16.07 3.61 -4.07
CA ASN A 336 17.28 4.18 -4.65
C ASN A 336 17.07 4.64 -6.10
N TYR A 337 16.06 5.45 -6.34
CA TYR A 337 15.71 5.91 -7.69
C TYR A 337 15.42 7.40 -7.76
N GLU A 338 15.63 7.95 -8.96
CA GLU A 338 15.06 9.20 -9.45
C GLU A 338 14.20 8.87 -10.67
N GLN A 339 12.95 9.32 -10.69
CA GLN A 339 11.97 8.93 -11.70
C GLN A 339 11.13 10.11 -12.17
N HIS A 340 10.95 10.19 -13.50
CA HIS A 340 9.93 11.01 -14.14
C HIS A 340 8.85 10.10 -14.74
N THR A 341 7.60 10.49 -14.57
CA THR A 341 6.43 9.79 -15.11
C THR A 341 5.63 10.75 -15.99
N LEU A 342 5.29 10.32 -17.19
CA LEU A 342 4.37 11.04 -18.08
C LEU A 342 3.26 10.08 -18.50
N GLY A 343 2.01 10.42 -18.20
CA GLY A 343 0.87 9.58 -18.45
C GLY A 343 -0.25 10.32 -19.20
N ILE A 344 -1.01 9.59 -20.01
CA ILE A 344 -2.27 10.03 -20.59
C ILE A 344 -3.31 8.91 -20.49
N ASP A 345 -4.47 9.26 -19.98
CA ASP A 345 -5.66 8.40 -19.94
C ASP A 345 -6.72 8.93 -20.88
N TYR A 346 -7.46 8.04 -21.53
CA TYR A 346 -8.59 8.35 -22.36
C TYR A 346 -9.74 7.37 -22.16
N VAL A 347 -10.93 7.86 -21.86
CA VAL A 347 -12.14 7.07 -21.69
C VAL A 347 -12.79 6.82 -23.05
N VAL A 348 -12.62 5.60 -23.59
CA VAL A 348 -13.13 5.22 -24.92
C VAL A 348 -14.64 5.06 -24.92
N VAL A 349 -15.12 4.27 -23.96
CA VAL A 349 -16.54 4.05 -23.65
C VAL A 349 -16.67 4.03 -22.12
N GLU A 350 -17.89 3.98 -21.62
CA GLU A 350 -18.10 3.87 -20.16
C GLU A 350 -17.28 2.70 -19.57
N ASN A 351 -16.67 2.94 -18.42
CA ASN A 351 -15.86 1.97 -17.69
C ASN A 351 -14.63 1.42 -18.44
N THR A 352 -14.29 1.98 -19.60
CA THR A 352 -13.15 1.51 -20.42
C THR A 352 -12.15 2.62 -20.65
N ILE A 353 -10.93 2.45 -20.18
CA ILE A 353 -9.85 3.43 -20.21
C ILE A 353 -8.69 2.85 -21.01
N LEU A 354 -8.19 3.61 -21.98
CA LEU A 354 -6.85 3.43 -22.55
C LEU A 354 -5.89 4.35 -21.82
N ASN A 355 -4.75 3.79 -21.41
CA ASN A 355 -3.70 4.54 -20.74
C ASN A 355 -2.37 4.30 -21.44
N LEU A 356 -1.61 5.36 -21.66
CA LEU A 356 -0.21 5.31 -22.08
C LEU A 356 0.61 5.98 -20.99
N THR A 357 1.60 5.27 -20.45
CA THR A 357 2.51 5.80 -19.43
C THR A 357 3.95 5.56 -19.84
N PHE A 358 4.74 6.62 -19.76
CA PHE A 358 6.17 6.61 -20.00
C PHE A 358 6.90 6.93 -18.71
N TYR A 359 7.84 6.06 -18.32
CA TYR A 359 8.74 6.24 -17.19
C TYR A 359 10.14 6.49 -17.70
N ARG A 360 10.80 7.49 -17.10
CA ARG A 360 12.22 7.79 -17.28
C ARG A 360 12.84 7.79 -15.90
N TYR A 361 13.73 6.82 -15.61
CA TYR A 361 14.22 6.58 -14.25
C TYR A 361 15.68 6.18 -14.26
N ARG A 362 16.37 6.41 -13.14
CA ARG A 362 17.76 5.99 -12.89
C ARG A 362 17.96 5.71 -11.41
N ARG A 363 19.11 5.10 -11.05
CA ARG A 363 19.53 5.07 -9.65
C ARG A 363 19.85 6.48 -9.18
N HIS A 364 19.47 6.78 -7.93
CA HIS A 364 19.80 8.02 -7.27
C HIS A 364 21.27 7.99 -6.80
N HIS A 365 21.64 6.96 -6.02
CA HIS A 365 23.02 6.73 -5.59
C HIS A 365 23.57 5.45 -6.19
N LEU A 366 24.86 5.50 -6.61
CA LEU A 366 25.53 4.33 -7.16
C LEU A 366 25.95 3.40 -6.02
N LYS A 367 25.52 2.13 -6.06
CA LYS A 367 25.89 1.11 -5.05
C LYS A 367 27.36 0.71 -5.08
N SER A 368 28.12 0.98 -6.16
CA SER A 368 29.57 0.74 -6.25
C SER A 368 30.22 1.67 -7.28
N ALA A 369 31.53 1.90 -7.12
CA ALA A 369 32.33 2.68 -8.08
C ALA A 369 32.39 2.07 -9.50
N ASN A 370 32.00 0.81 -9.65
CA ASN A 370 31.94 0.09 -10.93
C ASN A 370 30.52 0.02 -11.51
N SER A 371 29.49 0.54 -10.83
CA SER A 371 28.17 0.68 -11.44
C SER A 371 28.29 1.75 -12.52
N ILE A 372 28.27 1.31 -13.76
CA ILE A 372 28.15 2.16 -14.91
C ILE A 372 26.82 2.86 -14.72
N ASP A 373 26.85 4.18 -14.44
CA ASP A 373 25.76 4.92 -14.98
C ASP A 373 24.83 5.70 -14.08
N ASN A 374 25.04 6.96 -14.13
CA ASN A 374 24.03 8.02 -14.13
C ASN A 374 23.10 7.96 -15.36
N GLU A 375 22.97 6.83 -16.04
CA GLU A 375 22.15 6.74 -17.23
C GLU A 375 20.68 6.48 -16.89
N PHE A 376 19.81 7.21 -17.58
CA PHE A 376 18.38 6.99 -17.48
C PHE A 376 17.92 5.76 -18.27
N PHE A 377 17.13 4.93 -17.64
CA PHE A 377 16.35 3.85 -18.24
C PHE A 377 14.97 4.35 -18.65
N SER A 378 14.30 3.63 -19.53
CA SER A 378 12.97 4.00 -19.99
C SER A 378 12.05 2.80 -20.05
N ARG A 379 10.80 3.00 -19.59
CA ARG A 379 9.74 2.01 -19.68
C ARG A 379 8.49 2.67 -20.27
N LEU A 380 7.88 2.02 -21.25
CA LEU A 380 6.61 2.41 -21.86
C LEU A 380 5.57 1.35 -21.53
N ARG A 381 4.43 1.78 -21.02
CA ARG A 381 3.26 0.92 -20.74
C ARG A 381 2.06 1.40 -21.54
N LEU A 382 1.44 0.51 -22.29
CA LEU A 382 0.14 0.71 -22.93
C LEU A 382 -0.88 -0.20 -22.25
N ASN A 383 -1.89 0.37 -21.63
CA ASN A 383 -2.90 -0.36 -20.89
C ASN A 383 -4.28 -0.19 -21.53
N ALA A 384 -5.06 -1.28 -21.57
CA ALA A 384 -6.50 -1.27 -21.73
C ALA A 384 -7.13 -1.78 -20.44
N LEU A 385 -7.92 -0.95 -19.78
CA LEU A 385 -8.55 -1.23 -18.49
C LEU A 385 -10.07 -1.17 -18.63
N VAL A 386 -10.75 -2.23 -18.19
CA VAL A 386 -12.21 -2.31 -18.10
C VAL A 386 -12.59 -2.48 -16.64
N ASN A 387 -13.44 -1.59 -16.12
CA ASN A 387 -14.01 -1.69 -14.76
C ASN A 387 -15.45 -2.20 -14.84
N PHE A 388 -15.91 -2.98 -13.85
CA PHE A 388 -17.27 -3.52 -13.78
C PHE A 388 -17.78 -3.69 -12.35
#